data_23a49d520ba78369e8b701f1aa861816
#
_entry.id   23a49d520ba78369e8b701f1aa861816
#
_cell.length_a   1.000
_cell.length_b   1.000
_cell.length_c   1.000
_cell.angle_alpha   90.00
_cell.angle_beta   90.00
_cell.angle_gamma   90.00
#
_symmetry.space_group_name_H-M   'P 1'
#
loop_
_entity.id
_entity.type
_entity.pdbx_description
1 polymer ?
#
loop_
_entity_poly.entity_id
_entity_poly.type
_entity_poly.pdbx_seq_one_letter_code
_entity_poly.pdbx_strand_id
1 'polypeptide(L)'
;VDVINLVTGEKGSIQLALAHDGEFGFTMTLTAPLGTENKGLWANLYHYNTTKKQMLFETSAQVDSSGNVALKFTHASEYAIVLDESSHELPFTDTAKGAWYQGAVEYVYRNGIMTGTSATTFSPNTAMNRAMVAQILYNLEGQPTVTGESTFTDSNTHWAAKAIAWAQKTGVVSGYGNNTF
;
A
#
# COMPACT_ATOMS: atom_id res chain seq x y z
N VAL A 1 -16.79 -8.56 5.47
CA VAL A 1 -15.39 -8.73 5.04
C VAL A 1 -14.55 -8.50 6.28
N ASP A 2 -13.77 -9.49 6.64
CA ASP A 2 -12.84 -9.38 7.75
C ASP A 2 -11.77 -8.35 7.37
N VAL A 3 -11.70 -7.23 8.10
CA VAL A 3 -10.76 -6.15 7.81
C VAL A 3 -9.29 -6.60 7.94
N ILE A 4 -9.03 -7.67 8.69
CA ILE A 4 -7.71 -8.28 8.80
C ILE A 4 -7.31 -8.88 7.45
N ASN A 5 -8.21 -9.55 6.75
CA ASN A 5 -7.92 -10.15 5.46
C ASN A 5 -7.51 -9.13 4.39
N LEU A 6 -7.88 -7.86 4.53
CA LEU A 6 -7.42 -6.80 3.62
C LEU A 6 -5.92 -6.51 3.74
N VAL A 7 -5.30 -6.82 4.88
CA VAL A 7 -3.86 -6.60 5.11
C VAL A 7 -3.06 -7.90 5.12
N THR A 8 -3.70 -9.04 5.40
CA THR A 8 -3.04 -10.34 5.42
C THR A 8 -3.10 -11.06 4.07
N GLY A 9 -4.12 -10.79 3.25
CA GLY A 9 -4.44 -11.61 2.10
C GLY A 9 -4.73 -13.05 2.56
N GLU A 10 -4.04 -14.02 1.97
CA GLU A 10 -4.10 -15.45 2.36
C GLU A 10 -3.08 -15.83 3.45
N LYS A 11 -2.27 -14.86 3.93
CA LYS A 11 -1.23 -15.11 4.94
C LYS A 11 -1.83 -15.18 6.33
N GLY A 12 -1.26 -16.01 7.18
CA GLY A 12 -1.61 -16.08 8.58
C GLY A 12 -1.28 -14.79 9.33
N SER A 13 -2.06 -14.46 10.37
CA SER A 13 -1.81 -13.33 11.24
C SER A 13 -1.84 -13.73 12.70
N ILE A 14 -1.06 -13.04 13.52
CA ILE A 14 -1.09 -13.14 14.98
C ILE A 14 -1.85 -11.93 15.50
N GLN A 15 -2.96 -12.17 16.19
CA GLN A 15 -3.81 -11.12 16.73
C GLN A 15 -3.48 -10.89 18.21
N LEU A 16 -3.41 -9.62 18.59
CA LEU A 16 -3.12 -9.15 19.94
C LEU A 16 -4.15 -8.10 20.33
N ALA A 17 -4.65 -8.18 21.54
CA ALA A 17 -5.49 -7.13 22.13
C ALA A 17 -4.84 -6.63 23.41
N LEU A 18 -4.70 -5.32 23.55
CA LEU A 18 -4.30 -4.69 24.81
C LEU A 18 -5.55 -4.23 25.54
N ALA A 19 -5.67 -4.61 26.82
CA ALA A 19 -6.83 -4.29 27.66
C ALA A 19 -6.82 -2.81 28.15
N HIS A 20 -6.45 -1.89 27.25
CA HIS A 20 -6.45 -0.45 27.49
C HIS A 20 -6.80 0.24 26.16
N ASP A 21 -7.29 1.46 26.20
CA ASP A 21 -7.66 2.24 25.03
C ASP A 21 -6.96 3.60 25.07
N GLY A 22 -6.41 4.04 23.92
CA GLY A 22 -5.85 5.36 23.72
C GLY A 22 -4.33 5.44 23.76
N GLU A 23 -3.83 6.66 23.62
CA GLU A 23 -2.40 6.98 23.56
C GLU A 23 -1.71 6.79 24.93
N PHE A 24 -0.50 6.21 24.90
CA PHE A 24 0.30 6.05 26.12
C PHE A 24 1.11 7.31 26.49
N GLY A 25 1.31 8.24 25.54
CA GLY A 25 2.23 9.38 25.68
C GLY A 25 3.72 9.01 25.65
N PHE A 26 4.05 7.75 25.41
CA PHE A 26 5.41 7.23 25.24
C PHE A 26 5.40 6.01 24.30
N THR A 27 6.58 5.65 23.80
CA THR A 27 6.71 4.47 22.91
C THR A 27 6.87 3.21 23.76
N MET A 28 6.00 2.23 23.54
CA MET A 28 6.14 0.87 24.06
C MET A 28 6.87 -0.03 23.06
N THR A 29 7.47 -1.09 23.58
CA THR A 29 8.06 -2.15 22.76
C THR A 29 7.41 -3.47 23.14
N LEU A 30 6.78 -4.13 22.17
CA LEU A 30 6.30 -5.49 22.28
C LEU A 30 7.41 -6.43 21.79
N THR A 31 7.90 -7.30 22.67
CA THR A 31 8.75 -8.42 22.24
C THR A 31 7.88 -9.67 22.13
N ALA A 32 7.80 -10.22 20.93
CA ALA A 32 6.98 -11.41 20.63
C ALA A 32 7.85 -12.55 20.11
N PRO A 33 7.71 -13.78 20.64
CA PRO A 33 8.31 -14.98 20.09
C PRO A 33 7.46 -15.42 18.88
N LEU A 34 8.02 -15.37 17.69
CA LEU A 34 7.35 -15.73 16.45
C LEU A 34 7.87 -17.05 15.86
N GLY A 35 8.88 -17.66 16.49
CA GLY A 35 9.49 -18.91 16.05
C GLY A 35 10.72 -18.74 15.16
N THR A 36 11.69 -19.62 15.33
CA THR A 36 12.96 -19.59 14.57
C THR A 36 12.79 -19.91 13.08
N GLU A 37 11.71 -20.59 12.71
CA GLU A 37 11.32 -20.88 11.32
C GLU A 37 10.97 -19.60 10.55
N ASN A 38 10.60 -18.54 11.25
CA ASN A 38 10.26 -17.23 10.67
C ASN A 38 11.45 -16.24 10.67
N LYS A 39 12.66 -16.70 11.00
CA LYS A 39 13.87 -15.87 10.99
C LYS A 39 14.05 -15.15 9.67
N GLY A 40 14.26 -13.84 9.74
CA GLY A 40 14.51 -12.98 8.59
C GLY A 40 13.25 -12.48 7.90
N LEU A 41 12.06 -13.04 8.21
CA LEU A 41 10.80 -12.44 7.79
C LEU A 41 10.56 -11.12 8.51
N TRP A 42 9.78 -10.24 7.88
CA TRP A 42 9.33 -9.00 8.47
C TRP A 42 8.00 -9.23 9.21
N ALA A 43 7.99 -8.87 10.48
CA ALA A 43 6.78 -8.77 11.28
C ALA A 43 6.20 -7.36 11.11
N ASN A 44 5.11 -7.26 10.38
CA ASN A 44 4.41 -6.02 10.08
C ASN A 44 3.25 -5.84 11.05
N LEU A 45 3.34 -4.85 11.94
CA LEU A 45 2.33 -4.55 12.96
C LEU A 45 1.28 -3.60 12.40
N TYR A 46 0.03 -3.99 12.55
CA TYR A 46 -1.15 -3.19 12.22
C TYR A 46 -2.02 -2.99 13.45
N HIS A 47 -2.63 -1.83 13.58
CA HIS A 47 -3.67 -1.60 14.58
C HIS A 47 -5.04 -1.43 13.92
N TYR A 48 -6.10 -1.83 14.62
CA TYR A 48 -7.46 -1.59 14.17
C TYR A 48 -7.93 -0.19 14.58
N ASN A 49 -8.19 0.67 13.58
CA ASN A 49 -8.77 1.98 13.80
C ASN A 49 -10.31 1.86 13.79
N THR A 50 -10.94 1.98 14.95
CA THR A 50 -12.40 1.82 15.13
C THR A 50 -13.23 2.87 14.41
N THR A 51 -12.72 4.10 14.28
CA THR A 51 -13.38 5.20 13.59
C THR A 51 -13.39 4.99 12.07
N LYS A 52 -12.23 4.58 11.51
CA LYS A 52 -12.07 4.34 10.07
C LYS A 52 -12.49 2.92 9.67
N LYS A 53 -12.66 2.01 10.63
CA LYS A 53 -12.95 0.58 10.43
C LYS A 53 -11.92 -0.09 9.51
N GLN A 54 -10.63 0.21 9.74
CA GLN A 54 -9.51 -0.24 8.93
C GLN A 54 -8.34 -0.67 9.81
N MET A 55 -7.55 -1.63 9.31
CA MET A 55 -6.22 -1.92 9.83
C MET A 55 -5.23 -0.90 9.26
N LEU A 56 -4.53 -0.18 10.11
CA LEU A 56 -3.52 0.81 9.73
C LEU A 56 -2.13 0.32 10.16
N PHE A 57 -1.16 0.49 9.28
CA PHE A 57 0.22 0.10 9.54
C PHE A 57 0.84 0.94 10.67
N GLU A 58 1.54 0.27 11.59
CA GLU A 58 2.23 0.90 12.71
C GLU A 58 3.74 0.91 12.53
N THR A 59 4.32 -0.26 12.40
CA THR A 59 5.77 -0.45 12.32
C THR A 59 6.08 -1.83 11.77
N SER A 60 7.33 -2.04 11.39
CA SER A 60 7.85 -3.36 11.06
C SER A 60 9.22 -3.59 11.67
N ALA A 61 9.55 -4.85 11.92
CA ALA A 61 10.87 -5.28 12.31
C ALA A 61 11.12 -6.70 11.81
N GLN A 62 12.39 -7.06 11.60
CA GLN A 62 12.73 -8.43 11.22
C GLN A 62 12.74 -9.35 12.44
N VAL A 63 12.30 -10.58 12.22
CA VAL A 63 12.44 -11.68 13.19
C VAL A 63 13.92 -12.06 13.27
N ASP A 64 14.45 -12.01 14.47
CA ASP A 64 15.87 -12.28 14.75
C ASP A 64 16.24 -13.77 14.67
N SER A 65 17.53 -14.08 14.89
CA SER A 65 18.02 -15.45 14.84
C SER A 65 17.45 -16.38 15.92
N SER A 66 16.89 -15.81 16.99
CA SER A 66 16.23 -16.53 18.09
C SER A 66 14.72 -16.67 17.87
N GLY A 67 14.20 -16.17 16.77
CA GLY A 67 12.77 -16.19 16.44
C GLY A 67 11.96 -15.13 17.15
N ASN A 68 12.60 -14.08 17.69
CA ASN A 68 11.92 -12.98 18.35
C ASN A 68 11.85 -11.74 17.49
N VAL A 69 10.86 -10.87 17.76
CA VAL A 69 10.76 -9.54 17.16
C VAL A 69 10.46 -8.50 18.24
N ALA A 70 10.98 -7.28 18.06
CA ALA A 70 10.69 -6.13 18.90
C ALA A 70 9.96 -5.06 18.09
N LEU A 71 8.66 -4.88 18.35
CA LEU A 71 7.76 -3.96 17.63
C LEU A 71 7.42 -2.77 18.52
N LYS A 72 7.51 -1.56 17.95
CA LYS A 72 7.27 -0.30 18.66
C LYS A 72 5.90 0.26 18.33
N PHE A 73 5.19 0.76 19.33
CA PHE A 73 3.88 1.40 19.19
C PHE A 73 3.62 2.42 20.31
N THR A 74 2.64 3.30 20.14
CA THR A 74 2.40 4.44 21.05
C THR A 74 1.03 4.45 21.69
N HIS A 75 0.11 3.58 21.28
CA HIS A 75 -1.26 3.54 21.79
C HIS A 75 -1.72 2.10 22.01
N ALA A 76 -2.74 1.93 22.83
CA ALA A 76 -3.42 0.65 23.01
C ALA A 76 -4.49 0.47 21.94
N SER A 77 -4.59 -0.73 21.38
CA SER A 77 -5.56 -1.09 20.35
C SER A 77 -5.64 -2.61 20.20
N GLU A 78 -6.50 -3.05 19.28
CA GLU A 78 -6.41 -4.38 18.71
C GLU A 78 -5.34 -4.37 17.60
N TYR A 79 -4.40 -5.30 17.68
CA TYR A 79 -3.27 -5.41 16.77
C TYR A 79 -3.28 -6.71 15.99
N ALA A 80 -2.73 -6.67 14.79
CA ALA A 80 -2.38 -7.86 14.00
C ALA A 80 -0.93 -7.77 13.55
N ILE A 81 -0.18 -8.87 13.70
CA ILE A 81 1.16 -9.04 13.12
C ILE A 81 1.00 -9.89 11.87
N VAL A 82 1.47 -9.36 10.75
CA VAL A 82 1.54 -10.06 9.46
C VAL A 82 3.00 -10.36 9.14
N LEU A 83 3.35 -11.64 8.96
CA LEU A 83 4.68 -12.05 8.52
C LEU A 83 4.78 -12.00 7.00
N ASP A 84 5.82 -11.34 6.51
CA ASP A 84 6.09 -11.21 5.07
C ASP A 84 7.59 -11.19 4.76
N GLU A 85 7.96 -11.42 3.52
CA GLU A 85 9.35 -11.30 3.03
C GLU A 85 9.85 -9.85 3.00
N SER A 86 8.92 -8.87 3.03
CA SER A 86 9.23 -7.45 2.98
C SER A 86 8.55 -6.65 4.10
N SER A 87 9.17 -5.53 4.47
CA SER A 87 8.53 -4.50 5.29
C SER A 87 7.35 -3.87 4.54
N HIS A 88 6.26 -3.63 5.25
CA HIS A 88 5.10 -2.89 4.73
C HIS A 88 5.22 -1.38 4.93
N GLU A 89 6.36 -0.89 5.41
CA GLU A 89 6.62 0.55 5.54
C GLU A 89 6.60 1.21 4.16
N LEU A 90 5.88 2.34 4.08
CA LEU A 90 5.82 3.11 2.84
C LEU A 90 7.12 3.90 2.65
N PRO A 91 7.65 3.98 1.42
CA PRO A 91 8.86 4.76 1.14
C PRO A 91 8.60 6.28 1.09
N PHE A 92 7.36 6.72 1.29
CA PHE A 92 6.94 8.09 1.04
C PHE A 92 7.09 8.98 2.27
N THR A 93 7.72 10.13 2.09
CA THR A 93 7.95 11.12 3.15
C THR A 93 6.79 12.10 3.32
N ASP A 94 5.87 12.15 2.37
CA ASP A 94 4.72 13.05 2.31
C ASP A 94 3.38 12.39 2.69
N THR A 95 3.43 11.15 3.18
CA THR A 95 2.27 10.42 3.69
C THR A 95 2.30 10.42 5.21
N ALA A 96 1.50 11.31 5.83
CA ALA A 96 1.46 11.42 7.27
C ALA A 96 0.78 10.21 7.91
N LYS A 97 1.40 9.64 8.96
CA LYS A 97 0.79 8.61 9.81
C LYS A 97 -0.49 9.18 10.47
N GLY A 98 -1.54 8.38 10.48
CA GLY A 98 -2.86 8.81 10.98
C GLY A 98 -3.69 9.67 10.02
N ALA A 99 -3.14 10.09 8.88
CA ALA A 99 -3.90 10.82 7.87
C ALA A 99 -5.12 10.03 7.37
N TRP A 100 -6.14 10.75 6.92
CA TRP A 100 -7.38 10.13 6.43
C TRP A 100 -7.17 9.20 5.23
N TYR A 101 -6.14 9.44 4.44
CA TYR A 101 -5.80 8.68 3.25
C TYR A 101 -4.79 7.54 3.52
N GLN A 102 -4.24 7.41 4.73
CA GLN A 102 -3.16 6.46 5.03
C GLN A 102 -3.48 5.04 4.55
N GLY A 103 -4.58 4.45 5.00
CA GLY A 103 -4.94 3.09 4.62
C GLY A 103 -5.19 2.91 3.11
N ALA A 104 -5.70 3.96 2.44
CA ALA A 104 -5.86 3.93 0.99
C ALA A 104 -4.51 3.93 0.26
N VAL A 105 -3.57 4.77 0.70
CA VAL A 105 -2.20 4.82 0.12
C VAL A 105 -1.47 3.50 0.34
N GLU A 106 -1.53 2.93 1.55
CA GLU A 106 -0.96 1.62 1.87
C GLU A 106 -1.53 0.53 0.93
N TYR A 107 -2.85 0.50 0.77
CA TYR A 107 -3.51 -0.48 -0.08
C TYR A 107 -3.08 -0.36 -1.54
N VAL A 108 -3.16 0.83 -2.15
CA VAL A 108 -2.87 1.00 -3.57
C VAL A 108 -1.39 0.81 -3.90
N TYR A 109 -0.49 1.16 -2.98
CA TYR A 109 0.94 0.94 -3.15
C TYR A 109 1.30 -0.55 -3.05
N ARG A 110 0.84 -1.24 -2.01
CA ARG A 110 1.14 -2.67 -1.80
C ARG A 110 0.55 -3.58 -2.87
N ASN A 111 -0.56 -3.20 -3.46
CA ASN A 111 -1.17 -3.94 -4.57
C ASN A 111 -0.67 -3.49 -5.95
N GLY A 112 0.36 -2.64 -6.02
CA GLY A 112 0.93 -2.18 -7.29
C GLY A 112 -0.01 -1.33 -8.15
N ILE A 113 -1.11 -0.84 -7.56
CA ILE A 113 -2.11 -0.02 -8.25
C ILE A 113 -1.57 1.39 -8.48
N MET A 114 -0.89 1.96 -7.46
CA MET A 114 -0.21 3.26 -7.54
C MET A 114 1.17 3.16 -6.90
N THR A 115 2.18 3.78 -7.51
CA THR A 115 3.58 3.74 -7.05
C THR A 115 4.12 5.08 -6.57
N GLY A 116 3.24 6.09 -6.45
CA GLY A 116 3.63 7.46 -6.12
C GLY A 116 4.03 8.28 -7.34
N THR A 117 4.35 9.54 -7.10
CA THR A 117 4.83 10.48 -8.13
C THR A 117 6.35 10.51 -8.24
N SER A 118 7.05 9.98 -7.23
CA SER A 118 8.48 9.69 -7.23
C SER A 118 8.79 8.50 -6.32
N ALA A 119 10.06 8.12 -6.21
CA ALA A 119 10.49 7.04 -5.31
C ALA A 119 10.18 7.32 -3.82
N THR A 120 10.06 8.60 -3.43
CA THR A 120 9.89 9.02 -2.03
C THR A 120 8.69 9.94 -1.79
N THR A 121 7.85 10.19 -2.82
CA THR A 121 6.64 11.01 -2.71
C THR A 121 5.44 10.33 -3.35
N PHE A 122 4.33 10.33 -2.65
CA PHE A 122 3.05 9.82 -3.15
C PHE A 122 2.19 10.92 -3.76
N SER A 123 2.28 12.13 -3.21
CA SER A 123 1.52 13.34 -3.58
C SER A 123 0.00 13.18 -3.35
N PRO A 124 -0.46 12.83 -2.12
CA PRO A 124 -1.84 12.44 -1.86
C PRO A 124 -2.87 13.56 -2.08
N ASN A 125 -2.42 14.82 -2.10
CA ASN A 125 -3.26 16.00 -2.31
C ASN A 125 -3.20 16.56 -3.74
N THR A 126 -2.47 15.90 -4.64
CA THR A 126 -2.36 16.35 -6.03
C THR A 126 -3.53 15.80 -6.85
N ALA A 127 -4.16 16.67 -7.64
CA ALA A 127 -5.22 16.25 -8.54
C ALA A 127 -4.69 15.28 -9.60
N MET A 128 -5.40 14.19 -9.83
CA MET A 128 -5.04 13.23 -10.85
C MET A 128 -5.35 13.77 -12.25
N ASN A 129 -4.42 13.58 -13.19
CA ASN A 129 -4.65 13.79 -14.60
C ASN A 129 -5.14 12.51 -15.29
N ARG A 130 -5.57 12.62 -16.55
CA ARG A 130 -6.09 11.49 -17.34
C ARG A 130 -5.09 10.35 -17.50
N ALA A 131 -3.81 10.67 -17.67
CA ALA A 131 -2.76 9.66 -17.82
C ALA A 131 -2.56 8.84 -16.53
N MET A 132 -2.65 9.48 -15.37
CA MET A 132 -2.63 8.79 -14.08
C MET A 132 -3.81 7.82 -13.95
N VAL A 133 -5.02 8.25 -14.34
CA VAL A 133 -6.19 7.37 -14.31
C VAL A 133 -6.02 6.18 -15.26
N ALA A 134 -5.55 6.41 -16.49
CA ALA A 134 -5.27 5.34 -17.45
C ALA A 134 -4.24 4.34 -16.90
N GLN A 135 -3.18 4.84 -16.23
CA GLN A 135 -2.16 3.99 -15.62
C GLN A 135 -2.72 3.15 -14.45
N ILE A 136 -3.56 3.74 -13.61
CA ILE A 136 -4.21 3.02 -12.50
C ILE A 136 -5.08 1.88 -13.03
N LEU A 137 -5.92 2.15 -14.03
CA LEU A 137 -6.78 1.14 -14.64
C LEU A 137 -5.96 0.03 -15.31
N TYR A 138 -4.87 0.39 -16.00
CA TYR A 138 -3.95 -0.56 -16.59
C TYR A 138 -3.28 -1.47 -15.56
N ASN A 139 -2.88 -0.89 -14.41
CA ASN A 139 -2.31 -1.66 -13.31
C ASN A 139 -3.34 -2.60 -12.67
N LEU A 140 -4.58 -2.14 -12.48
CA LEU A 140 -5.69 -2.96 -11.94
C LEU A 140 -6.00 -4.18 -12.82
N GLU A 141 -5.85 -4.05 -14.14
CA GLU A 141 -6.00 -5.16 -15.10
C GLU A 141 -4.74 -6.04 -15.22
N GLY A 142 -3.75 -5.86 -14.33
CA GLY A 142 -2.53 -6.66 -14.32
C GLY A 142 -1.54 -6.35 -15.44
N GLN A 143 -1.60 -5.12 -15.99
CA GLN A 143 -0.71 -4.64 -17.04
C GLN A 143 -0.69 -5.55 -18.29
N PRO A 144 -1.83 -5.78 -18.93
CA PRO A 144 -1.92 -6.69 -20.07
C PRO A 144 -0.99 -6.24 -21.22
N THR A 145 -0.51 -7.21 -21.98
CA THR A 145 0.38 -6.93 -23.14
C THR A 145 -0.30 -6.03 -24.16
N VAL A 146 0.35 -4.92 -24.51
CA VAL A 146 -0.12 -3.97 -25.52
C VAL A 146 0.77 -4.05 -26.76
N THR A 147 0.19 -4.37 -27.91
CA THR A 147 0.90 -4.37 -29.21
C THR A 147 0.70 -3.05 -29.92
N GLY A 148 1.81 -2.38 -30.28
CA GLY A 148 1.78 -1.08 -30.98
C GLY A 148 1.40 0.11 -30.10
N GLU A 149 1.46 1.28 -30.68
CA GLU A 149 1.27 2.57 -30.01
C GLU A 149 -0.19 3.02 -30.04
N SER A 150 -0.50 4.08 -29.29
CA SER A 150 -1.77 4.78 -29.43
C SER A 150 -1.78 5.65 -30.70
N THR A 151 -2.97 6.01 -31.18
CA THR A 151 -3.12 6.96 -32.31
C THR A 151 -3.03 8.41 -31.84
N PHE A 152 -2.89 8.67 -30.54
CA PHE A 152 -2.74 10.02 -30.01
C PHE A 152 -1.32 10.53 -30.23
N THR A 153 -1.19 11.67 -30.87
CA THR A 153 0.11 12.23 -31.29
C THR A 153 0.97 12.72 -30.11
N ASP A 154 0.34 13.01 -28.97
CA ASP A 154 0.97 13.55 -27.74
C ASP A 154 1.27 12.50 -26.67
N SER A 155 0.97 11.23 -26.93
CA SER A 155 1.05 10.20 -25.87
C SER A 155 2.20 9.19 -25.99
N ASN A 156 2.80 9.02 -27.18
CA ASN A 156 3.72 7.90 -27.43
C ASN A 156 5.09 8.06 -26.75
N THR A 157 5.50 9.28 -26.38
CA THR A 157 6.68 9.57 -25.56
C THR A 157 6.35 9.82 -24.09
N HIS A 158 5.07 9.72 -23.72
CA HIS A 158 4.61 9.97 -22.36
C HIS A 158 4.97 8.78 -21.43
N TRP A 159 5.22 9.04 -20.15
CA TRP A 159 5.53 7.99 -19.16
C TRP A 159 4.45 6.90 -19.07
N ALA A 160 3.20 7.24 -19.33
CA ALA A 160 2.07 6.30 -19.35
C ALA A 160 1.71 5.79 -20.75
N ALA A 161 2.60 5.88 -21.75
CA ALA A 161 2.31 5.54 -23.15
C ALA A 161 1.65 4.16 -23.32
N LYS A 162 2.14 3.13 -22.62
CA LYS A 162 1.57 1.78 -22.66
C LYS A 162 0.14 1.74 -22.12
N ALA A 163 -0.09 2.39 -20.98
CA ALA A 163 -1.41 2.44 -20.36
C ALA A 163 -2.42 3.22 -21.25
N ILE A 164 -1.99 4.32 -21.84
CA ILE A 164 -2.82 5.11 -22.77
C ILE A 164 -3.16 4.30 -24.02
N ALA A 165 -2.18 3.60 -24.60
CA ALA A 165 -2.40 2.73 -25.76
C ALA A 165 -3.37 1.57 -25.44
N TRP A 166 -3.23 0.95 -24.29
CA TRP A 166 -4.17 -0.06 -23.80
C TRP A 166 -5.57 0.51 -23.63
N ALA A 167 -5.69 1.63 -22.92
CA ALA A 167 -6.97 2.24 -22.61
C ALA A 167 -7.72 2.72 -23.88
N GLN A 168 -6.99 3.18 -24.89
CA GLN A 168 -7.56 3.51 -26.20
C GLN A 168 -8.07 2.25 -26.91
N LYS A 169 -7.24 1.19 -26.99
CA LYS A 169 -7.59 -0.04 -27.71
C LYS A 169 -8.76 -0.80 -27.08
N THR A 170 -8.91 -0.70 -25.77
CA THR A 170 -10.02 -1.32 -25.04
C THR A 170 -11.26 -0.44 -24.95
N GLY A 171 -11.21 0.79 -25.50
CA GLY A 171 -12.33 1.74 -25.48
C GLY A 171 -12.56 2.40 -24.12
N VAL A 172 -11.63 2.26 -23.19
CA VAL A 172 -11.69 2.90 -21.85
C VAL A 172 -11.51 4.41 -21.94
N VAL A 173 -10.69 4.87 -22.92
CA VAL A 173 -10.51 6.30 -23.17
C VAL A 173 -10.70 6.64 -24.64
N SER A 174 -11.23 7.82 -24.90
CA SER A 174 -11.23 8.49 -26.20
C SER A 174 -10.41 9.77 -26.12
N GLY A 175 -9.86 10.20 -27.26
CA GLY A 175 -9.13 11.47 -27.36
C GLY A 175 -10.05 12.67 -27.52
N TYR A 176 -9.44 13.84 -27.50
CA TYR A 176 -10.07 15.08 -27.98
C TYR A 176 -10.05 15.08 -29.52
N GLY A 177 -11.04 15.37 -30.24
CA GLY A 177 -11.24 15.16 -31.67
C GLY A 177 -10.12 15.57 -32.66
N ASN A 178 -8.94 15.99 -32.18
CA ASN A 178 -7.74 16.36 -32.93
C ASN A 178 -6.59 15.35 -32.82
N ASN A 179 -6.86 14.09 -32.47
CA ASN A 179 -5.89 13.02 -32.20
C ASN A 179 -4.96 13.32 -31.00
N THR A 180 -5.41 14.03 -29.98
CA THR A 180 -4.72 14.21 -28.71
C THR A 180 -5.45 13.51 -27.58
N PHE A 181 -4.68 13.19 -26.53
CA PHE A 181 -5.17 12.53 -25.29
C PHE A 181 -5.42 13.55 -24.13
#